data_42b57cf38ee60577e48ca6f42d4aa49c
#
_entry.id   42b57cf38ee60577e48ca6f42d4aa49c
#
_cell.length_a   1.000
_cell.length_b   1.000
_cell.length_c   1.000
_cell.angle_alpha   90.00
_cell.angle_beta   90.00
_cell.angle_gamma   90.00
#
_symmetry.space_group_name_H-M   'P 1'
#
loop_
_entity.id
_entity.type
_entity.pdbx_description
1 polymer ?
#
loop_
_entity_poly.entity_id
_entity_poly.type
_entity_poly.pdbx_seq_one_letter_code
_entity_poly.pdbx_strand_id
1 'polypeptide(L)'
;MLNQATIQGRLTRDVELRATKNGTSVASFTVAWSEKYKDNEQKLFIPCIAWGTQAEFVSKFFCKGKECIVEGKLTSRQWEDKNGNKRETIELIANRVHFCGSNGQSGGNQTAGDNQPIGDPMAPLGFAALPDDDGDLPF
;
A
#
# COMPACT_ATOMS: atom_id res chain seq x y z
N MET A 1 -9.35 7.73 -23.40
CA MET A 1 -10.05 6.91 -22.40
C MET A 1 -9.20 6.83 -21.12
N LEU A 2 -9.77 6.98 -19.95
CA LEU A 2 -9.09 6.90 -18.66
C LEU A 2 -9.24 5.49 -18.08
N ASN A 3 -8.13 4.91 -17.63
CA ASN A 3 -8.11 3.66 -16.89
C ASN A 3 -7.11 3.83 -15.72
N GLN A 4 -7.65 4.07 -14.55
CA GLN A 4 -6.86 4.26 -13.32
C GLN A 4 -7.58 3.61 -12.16
N ALA A 5 -6.82 2.93 -11.33
CA ALA A 5 -7.31 2.33 -10.10
C ALA A 5 -6.31 2.57 -8.98
N THR A 6 -6.82 2.81 -7.80
CA THR A 6 -6.04 2.93 -6.58
C THR A 6 -6.70 2.09 -5.50
N ILE A 7 -5.93 1.24 -4.86
CA ILE A 7 -6.41 0.38 -3.78
C ILE A 7 -5.46 0.44 -2.60
N GLN A 8 -6.03 0.58 -1.42
CA GLN A 8 -5.33 0.43 -0.15
C GLN A 8 -5.74 -0.89 0.49
N GLY A 9 -4.79 -1.66 0.92
CA GLY A 9 -5.07 -2.93 1.57
C GLY A 9 -3.81 -3.61 2.08
N ARG A 10 -3.93 -4.88 2.41
CA ARG A 10 -2.82 -5.69 2.94
C ARG A 10 -2.45 -6.81 1.98
N LEU A 11 -1.16 -7.09 1.89
CA LEU A 11 -0.70 -8.24 1.12
C LEU A 11 -1.18 -9.54 1.79
N THR A 12 -1.75 -10.43 0.99
CA THR A 12 -2.25 -11.73 1.47
C THR A 12 -1.16 -12.78 1.59
N ARG A 13 -0.06 -12.57 0.89
CA ARG A 13 1.11 -13.45 0.85
C ARG A 13 2.35 -12.66 0.48
N ASP A 14 3.51 -13.29 0.61
CA ASP A 14 4.76 -12.69 0.18
C ASP A 14 4.79 -12.43 -1.32
N VAL A 15 5.56 -11.44 -1.71
CA VAL A 15 5.72 -11.05 -3.12
C VAL A 15 6.52 -12.10 -3.87
N GLU A 16 6.02 -12.53 -5.01
CA GLU A 16 6.74 -13.42 -5.92
C GLU A 16 7.48 -12.57 -6.95
N LEU A 17 8.81 -12.57 -6.89
CA LEU A 17 9.65 -11.90 -7.86
C LEU A 17 10.14 -12.89 -8.91
N ARG A 18 9.97 -12.54 -10.18
CA ARG A 18 10.45 -13.32 -11.34
C ARG A 18 11.19 -12.40 -12.30
N ALA A 19 12.06 -12.98 -13.10
CA ALA A 19 12.68 -12.30 -14.23
C ALA A 19 12.10 -12.82 -15.53
N THR A 20 11.80 -11.92 -16.47
CA THR A 20 11.44 -12.30 -17.83
C THR A 20 12.66 -12.73 -18.62
N LYS A 21 12.44 -13.30 -19.81
CA LYS A 21 13.54 -13.69 -20.73
C LYS A 21 14.46 -12.52 -21.10
N ASN A 22 13.94 -11.30 -21.06
CA ASN A 22 14.69 -10.08 -21.34
C ASN A 22 15.38 -9.49 -20.10
N GLY A 23 15.33 -10.18 -18.96
CA GLY A 23 15.93 -9.70 -17.71
C GLY A 23 15.12 -8.67 -16.95
N THR A 24 13.88 -8.41 -17.35
CA THR A 24 12.99 -7.47 -16.65
C THR A 24 12.38 -8.14 -15.43
N SER A 25 12.45 -7.46 -14.29
CA SER A 25 11.84 -7.94 -13.05
C SER A 25 10.32 -7.79 -13.10
N VAL A 26 9.61 -8.82 -12.64
CA VAL A 26 8.15 -8.84 -12.50
C VAL A 26 7.80 -9.36 -11.11
N ALA A 27 7.03 -8.59 -10.37
CA ALA A 27 6.54 -8.97 -9.06
C ALA A 27 5.03 -9.21 -9.11
N SER A 28 4.60 -10.34 -8.56
CA SER A 28 3.19 -10.68 -8.41
C SER A 28 2.83 -10.73 -6.94
N PHE A 29 1.75 -10.08 -6.58
CA PHE A 29 1.23 -10.06 -5.22
C PHE A 29 -0.28 -9.84 -5.23
N THR A 30 -0.94 -10.12 -4.14
CA THR A 30 -2.39 -9.93 -4.00
C THR A 30 -2.68 -9.02 -2.82
N VAL A 31 -3.48 -8.00 -3.06
CA VAL A 31 -3.92 -7.05 -2.04
C VAL A 31 -5.34 -7.39 -1.62
N ALA A 32 -5.53 -7.56 -0.32
CA ALA A 32 -6.84 -7.72 0.29
C ALA A 32 -7.35 -6.37 0.80
N TRP A 33 -8.51 -6.02 0.34
CA TRP A 33 -9.27 -4.87 0.83
C TRP A 33 -10.53 -5.38 1.52
N SER A 34 -10.90 -4.75 2.63
CA SER A 34 -12.15 -5.07 3.31
C SER A 34 -12.81 -3.81 3.85
N GLU A 35 -14.12 -3.80 3.77
CA GLU A 35 -14.97 -2.77 4.35
C GLU A 35 -16.08 -3.41 5.14
N LYS A 36 -16.33 -2.87 6.32
CA LYS A 36 -17.44 -3.29 7.16
C LYS A 36 -18.43 -2.15 7.32
N TYR A 37 -19.65 -2.39 6.88
CA TYR A 37 -20.76 -1.48 7.07
C TYR A 37 -21.90 -2.20 7.78
N LYS A 38 -22.17 -1.79 9.02
CA LYS A 38 -23.12 -2.47 9.93
C LYS A 38 -22.74 -3.95 10.07
N ASP A 39 -23.65 -4.86 9.72
CA ASP A 39 -23.45 -6.31 9.81
C ASP A 39 -22.91 -6.92 8.48
N ASN A 40 -22.73 -6.10 7.46
CA ASN A 40 -22.21 -6.53 6.17
C ASN A 40 -20.71 -6.25 6.07
N GLU A 41 -19.94 -7.28 5.78
CA GLU A 41 -18.51 -7.18 5.47
C GLU A 41 -18.29 -7.52 4.00
N GLN A 42 -17.67 -6.59 3.28
CA GLN A 42 -17.22 -6.81 1.92
C GLN A 42 -15.72 -7.02 1.89
N LYS A 43 -15.29 -7.99 1.13
CA LYS A 43 -13.87 -8.29 0.93
C LYS A 43 -13.57 -8.36 -0.56
N LEU A 44 -12.43 -7.84 -0.93
CA LEU A 44 -11.95 -7.85 -2.30
C LEU A 44 -10.49 -8.26 -2.30
N PHE A 45 -10.15 -9.20 -3.18
CA PHE A 45 -8.79 -9.66 -3.39
C PHE A 45 -8.39 -9.29 -4.81
N ILE A 46 -7.43 -8.38 -4.95
CA ILE A 46 -6.98 -7.92 -6.26
C ILE A 46 -5.57 -8.44 -6.51
N PRO A 47 -5.36 -9.25 -7.55
CA PRO A 47 -4.02 -9.58 -8.01
C PRO A 47 -3.37 -8.36 -8.63
N CYS A 48 -2.16 -8.07 -8.20
CA CYS A 48 -1.36 -6.94 -8.64
C CYS A 48 -0.08 -7.42 -9.28
N ILE A 49 0.36 -6.72 -10.32
CA ILE A 49 1.61 -6.99 -11.03
C ILE A 49 2.41 -5.69 -11.11
N ALA A 50 3.66 -5.75 -10.67
CA ALA A 50 4.61 -4.66 -10.80
C ALA A 50 5.76 -5.05 -11.73
N TRP A 51 6.28 -4.10 -12.47
CA TRP A 51 7.34 -4.30 -13.44
C TRP A 51 8.57 -3.46 -13.11
N GLY A 52 9.75 -3.99 -13.49
CA GLY A 52 11.01 -3.26 -13.41
C GLY A 52 11.37 -2.82 -12.00
N THR A 53 11.67 -1.54 -11.84
CA THR A 53 12.07 -0.96 -10.55
C THR A 53 10.99 -1.07 -9.48
N GLN A 54 9.73 -0.97 -9.86
CA GLN A 54 8.61 -1.18 -8.91
C GLN A 54 8.53 -2.62 -8.44
N ALA A 55 8.82 -3.59 -9.30
CA ALA A 55 8.87 -5.00 -8.92
C ALA A 55 9.95 -5.26 -7.88
N GLU A 56 11.13 -4.74 -8.09
CA GLU A 56 12.25 -4.85 -7.14
C GLU A 56 11.94 -4.16 -5.83
N PHE A 57 11.36 -2.96 -5.89
CA PHE A 57 10.95 -2.21 -4.71
C PHE A 57 9.93 -2.97 -3.86
N VAL A 58 8.88 -3.49 -4.48
CA VAL A 58 7.83 -4.23 -3.78
C VAL A 58 8.37 -5.52 -3.18
N SER A 59 9.20 -6.24 -3.93
CA SER A 59 9.84 -7.47 -3.46
C SER A 59 10.73 -7.23 -2.24
N LYS A 60 11.44 -6.11 -2.22
CA LYS A 60 12.40 -5.77 -1.17
C LYS A 60 11.74 -5.27 0.11
N PHE A 61 10.67 -4.49 0.00
CA PHE A 61 10.11 -3.74 1.14
C PHE A 61 8.74 -4.23 1.61
N PHE A 62 8.07 -5.09 0.85
CA PHE A 62 6.74 -5.58 1.19
C PHE A 62 6.74 -7.09 1.42
N CYS A 63 5.97 -7.52 2.40
CA CYS A 63 5.79 -8.92 2.75
C CYS A 63 4.33 -9.17 3.15
N LYS A 64 3.98 -10.43 3.36
CA LYS A 64 2.66 -10.83 3.81
C LYS A 64 2.18 -10.00 5.01
N GLY A 65 0.96 -9.50 4.93
CA GLY A 65 0.31 -8.71 5.98
C GLY A 65 0.64 -7.24 5.99
N LYS A 66 1.64 -6.80 5.21
CA LYS A 66 1.99 -5.39 5.14
C LYS A 66 0.94 -4.60 4.38
N GLU A 67 0.61 -3.43 4.91
CA GLU A 67 -0.33 -2.51 4.30
C GLU A 67 0.36 -1.66 3.23
N CYS A 68 -0.33 -1.48 2.13
CA CYS A 68 0.16 -0.69 1.00
C CYS A 68 -0.97 0.02 0.27
N ILE A 69 -0.59 1.04 -0.50
CA ILE A 69 -1.45 1.67 -1.49
C ILE A 69 -0.85 1.36 -2.86
N VAL A 70 -1.64 0.79 -3.74
CA VAL A 70 -1.25 0.46 -5.11
C VAL A 70 -2.02 1.34 -6.07
N GLU A 71 -1.29 2.10 -6.88
CA GLU A 71 -1.84 2.89 -7.97
C GLU A 71 -1.45 2.28 -9.30
N GLY A 72 -2.39 2.22 -10.22
CA GLY A 72 -2.10 1.70 -11.55
C GLY A 72 -3.32 1.66 -12.45
N LYS A 73 -3.31 0.73 -13.38
CA LYS A 73 -4.40 0.51 -14.31
C LYS A 73 -4.91 -0.92 -14.21
N LEU A 74 -6.19 -1.09 -14.45
CA LEU A 74 -6.78 -2.41 -14.54
C LEU A 74 -6.52 -3.02 -15.91
N THR A 75 -6.24 -4.31 -15.92
CA THR A 75 -6.12 -5.10 -17.14
C THR A 75 -6.85 -6.42 -16.96
N SER A 76 -7.25 -6.99 -18.06
CA SER A 76 -7.87 -8.30 -18.08
C SER A 76 -6.91 -9.29 -18.69
N ARG A 77 -6.76 -10.43 -18.04
CA ARG A 77 -5.99 -11.57 -18.54
C ARG A 77 -6.91 -12.75 -18.77
N GLN A 78 -6.92 -13.23 -20.02
CA GLN A 78 -7.67 -14.44 -20.37
C GLN A 78 -6.77 -15.66 -20.23
N TRP A 79 -7.32 -16.73 -19.69
CA TRP A 79 -6.67 -18.02 -19.53
C TRP A 79 -7.68 -19.15 -19.62
N GLU A 80 -7.17 -20.35 -19.89
CA GLU A 80 -8.00 -21.56 -19.92
C GLU A 80 -7.75 -22.37 -18.64
N ASP A 81 -8.84 -22.86 -18.04
CA ASP A 81 -8.74 -23.78 -16.92
C ASP A 81 -8.49 -25.22 -17.41
N LYS A 82 -8.31 -26.13 -16.46
CA LYS A 82 -8.04 -27.55 -16.75
C LYS A 82 -9.16 -28.25 -17.52
N ASN A 83 -10.36 -27.69 -17.52
CA ASN A 83 -11.54 -28.19 -18.21
C ASN A 83 -11.73 -27.56 -19.61
N GLY A 84 -10.81 -26.72 -20.06
CA GLY A 84 -10.88 -26.02 -21.32
C GLY A 84 -11.83 -24.82 -21.34
N ASN A 85 -12.33 -24.39 -20.18
CA ASN A 85 -13.17 -23.20 -20.06
C ASN A 85 -12.30 -21.94 -20.11
N LYS A 86 -12.73 -20.98 -20.91
CA LYS A 86 -12.10 -19.66 -20.92
C LYS A 86 -12.46 -18.88 -19.66
N ARG A 87 -11.43 -18.43 -18.96
CA ARG A 87 -11.54 -17.61 -17.75
C ARG A 87 -10.92 -16.24 -17.98
N GLU A 88 -11.42 -15.27 -17.25
CA GLU A 88 -10.90 -13.91 -17.24
C GLU A 88 -10.56 -13.49 -15.81
N THR A 89 -9.40 -12.94 -15.63
CA THR A 89 -8.97 -12.38 -14.36
C THR A 89 -8.64 -10.91 -14.53
N ILE A 90 -9.24 -10.07 -13.70
CA ILE A 90 -8.89 -8.64 -13.63
C ILE A 90 -7.67 -8.49 -12.73
N GLU A 91 -6.65 -7.82 -13.23
CA GLU A 91 -5.40 -7.57 -12.54
C GLU A 91 -5.10 -6.08 -12.51
N LEU A 92 -4.44 -5.62 -11.46
CA LEU A 92 -3.98 -4.25 -11.33
C LEU A 92 -2.50 -4.19 -11.70
N ILE A 93 -2.18 -3.53 -12.79
CA ILE A 93 -0.79 -3.25 -13.16
C ILE A 93 -0.34 -2.04 -12.37
N ALA A 94 0.54 -2.27 -11.42
CA ALA A 94 1.02 -1.23 -10.51
C ALA A 94 1.99 -0.29 -11.20
N ASN A 95 1.66 0.99 -11.24
CA ASN A 95 2.58 2.05 -11.63
C ASN A 95 3.40 2.52 -10.43
N ARG A 96 2.77 2.58 -9.26
CA ARG A 96 3.41 2.94 -8.00
C ARG A 96 2.82 2.14 -6.86
N VAL A 97 3.66 1.81 -5.90
CA VAL A 97 3.26 1.21 -4.63
C VAL A 97 3.81 2.07 -3.50
N HIS A 98 2.94 2.46 -2.60
CA HIS A 98 3.28 3.35 -1.49
C HIS A 98 3.17 2.62 -0.16
N PHE A 99 4.03 3.01 0.78
CA PHE A 99 3.87 2.60 2.16
C PHE A 99 2.64 3.26 2.78
N CYS A 100 1.87 2.51 3.54
CA CYS A 100 0.90 3.10 4.44
C CYS A 100 1.59 3.48 5.75
N GLY A 101 1.28 4.68 6.23
CA GLY A 101 1.90 5.27 7.41
C GLY A 101 1.48 4.70 8.75
N SER A 102 0.86 3.55 8.80
CA SER A 102 0.77 2.85 10.07
C SER A 102 2.14 2.25 10.35
N ASN A 103 2.88 2.90 11.21
CA ASN A 103 3.96 2.28 11.94
C ASN A 103 3.38 1.09 12.68
N GLY A 104 3.33 -0.05 12.00
CA GLY A 104 3.34 -1.31 12.68
C GLY A 104 4.65 -1.35 13.45
N GLN A 105 4.66 -0.77 14.60
CA GLN A 105 5.70 -0.96 15.57
C GLN A 105 5.61 -2.42 15.97
N SER A 106 6.26 -3.26 15.19
CA SER A 106 6.65 -4.55 15.71
C SER A 106 7.52 -4.24 16.92
N GLY A 107 7.11 -4.74 18.06
CA GLY A 107 7.75 -4.50 19.31
C GLY A 107 9.26 -4.73 19.23
N GLY A 108 9.99 -3.66 19.04
CA GLY A 108 11.38 -3.56 19.32
C GLY A 108 11.49 -3.33 20.83
N ASN A 109 12.06 -4.29 21.48
CA ASN A 109 12.47 -4.23 22.85
C ASN A 109 13.08 -2.87 23.18
N GLN A 110 12.34 -2.01 23.82
CA GLN A 110 12.92 -0.84 24.45
C GLN A 110 13.54 -1.28 25.76
N THR A 111 14.81 -1.54 25.73
CA THR A 111 15.60 -1.46 26.94
C THR A 111 15.47 -0.04 27.49
N ALA A 112 14.69 0.07 28.53
CA ALA A 112 14.70 1.24 29.37
C ALA A 112 16.10 1.41 29.95
N GLY A 113 16.77 2.45 29.52
CA GLY A 113 18.07 2.80 30.05
C GLY A 113 18.47 4.16 29.52
N ASP A 114 17.92 5.19 30.01
CA ASP A 114 18.61 6.31 30.60
C ASP A 114 17.62 7.41 30.99
N ASN A 115 17.59 7.65 32.29
CA ASN A 115 17.06 8.87 32.89
C ASN A 115 17.93 10.03 32.42
N GLN A 116 17.60 10.63 31.34
CA GLN A 116 17.99 12.02 31.13
C GLN A 116 16.83 12.88 31.61
N PRO A 117 17.09 13.84 32.49
CA PRO A 117 16.10 14.81 32.86
C PRO A 117 15.73 15.54 31.58
N ILE A 118 14.49 15.41 31.22
CA ILE A 118 13.88 16.14 30.15
C ILE A 118 14.00 17.60 30.53
N GLY A 119 14.97 18.26 29.94
CA GLY A 119 14.95 19.70 29.88
C GLY A 119 13.67 20.08 29.17
N ASP A 120 12.96 20.98 29.78
CA ASP A 120 11.75 21.66 29.36
C ASP A 120 11.19 21.23 28.01
N PRO A 121 9.97 20.73 27.96
CA PRO A 121 9.28 20.53 26.71
C PRO A 121 8.75 21.87 26.19
N MET A 122 9.62 22.78 26.00
CA MET A 122 9.31 24.07 25.48
C MET A 122 9.96 24.21 24.12
N ALA A 123 9.39 23.61 23.17
CA ALA A 123 9.17 24.20 21.87
C ALA A 123 8.21 23.30 21.12
N PRO A 124 6.97 23.61 21.05
CA PRO A 124 6.16 23.13 19.96
C PRO A 124 6.81 23.68 18.70
N LEU A 125 7.51 22.80 18.02
CA LEU A 125 8.08 23.12 16.73
C LEU A 125 6.94 23.59 15.83
N GLY A 126 6.85 24.89 15.64
CA GLY A 126 6.32 25.46 14.43
C GLY A 126 4.82 25.59 14.26
N PHE A 127 4.04 25.34 15.29
CA PHE A 127 2.66 25.84 15.28
C PHE A 127 2.56 27.04 16.20
N ALA A 128 3.03 28.17 15.70
CA ALA A 128 2.55 29.44 16.22
C ALA A 128 1.04 29.40 16.02
N ALA A 129 0.29 29.53 17.10
CA ALA A 129 -1.12 29.83 16.98
C ALA A 129 -1.23 31.05 16.07
N LEU A 130 -1.87 30.86 14.94
CA LEU A 130 -2.26 31.99 14.13
C LEU A 130 -3.10 32.86 15.03
N PRO A 131 -2.80 34.16 15.15
CA PRO A 131 -3.70 35.05 15.84
C PRO A 131 -5.07 34.84 15.21
N ASP A 132 -6.07 34.71 16.05
CA ASP A 132 -7.47 34.80 15.63
C ASP A 132 -7.63 36.20 15.00
N ASP A 133 -7.27 36.28 13.74
CA ASP A 133 -7.64 37.42 12.93
C ASP A 133 -9.05 37.11 12.42
N ASP A 134 -10.00 37.57 13.18
CA ASP A 134 -11.41 37.62 12.78
C ASP A 134 -11.61 38.61 11.63
N GLY A 135 -10.52 38.96 10.96
CA GLY A 135 -10.53 39.83 9.82
C GLY A 135 -10.97 39.08 8.57
N ASP A 136 -12.16 39.45 8.15
CA ASP A 136 -12.65 39.42 6.77
C ASP A 136 -11.96 38.42 5.83
N LEU A 137 -12.44 37.21 5.86
CA LEU A 137 -12.29 36.34 4.69
C LEU A 137 -13.16 36.94 3.57
N PRO A 138 -12.58 37.30 2.43
CA PRO A 138 -13.35 37.83 1.30
C PRO A 138 -14.07 36.68 0.58
N PHE A 139 -15.14 36.26 1.16
CA PHE A 139 -16.10 35.37 0.47
C PHE A 139 -17.48 36.00 0.53
#